data_931c4d4cacbea71dad2444ef2fcdac61
#
_entry.id   931c4d4cacbea71dad2444ef2fcdac61
#
_cell.length_a   1.000
_cell.length_b   1.000
_cell.length_c   1.000
_cell.angle_alpha   90.00
_cell.angle_beta   90.00
_cell.angle_gamma   90.00
#
_symmetry.space_group_name_H-M   'P 1'
#
loop_
_entity.id
_entity.type
_entity.pdbx_description
1 polymer ?
#
loop_
_entity_poly.entity_id
_entity_poly.type
_entity_poly.pdbx_seq_one_letter_code
_entity_poly.pdbx_strand_id
1 'polypeptide(L)'
;MAEYDYIVIGAGSAGCVVANRLTEDGKTTVLLLEAGNPPTLPEHQVPLDWTKLWGTGVDWAYFTEEEPYINNRKIYCPRGKSLGGTSSINAMIYIRGSRHDYDRWQELGNPGWSYQNVLPYFKKSENQQHGASEFHGADGLLSVTDPLAPEATSYRFIEAAVTLGYELNPDFNGVQQEGAGLYQLTIKDGKRHSTAAAFLVPILDRPNLTVTTGALVTRLLFEGTRTIGVEYLHEGTIHQTFVNQEVILSAGAFDSPKLLMLSGIGNAEHLRSLGIPVVVDLPGVGQNLQDHLNVAVAHQATQDVQPAPTSNIAEAGLFLHTEGRLDVAPDLQFFSGPVLWTHPAYAREGPGFAATACVTNPESRGHLTLRSALPHDPVVIRMNYLQSESDLQKLVAGIKIIRQLFHSTAFDDFRGEETAPSIDVTSDEALEAYIRETCDAVWHPVGTCKMGTDADSVVDPELRVYGVEGLRVVDASIMPTITTGNTNAPTIMIGEKAADLIKAAGQVSKQAALTSA
;
A
#
# COMPACT_ATOMS: atom_id res chain seq x y z
N MET A 1 3.61 -12.21 34.29
CA MET A 1 4.08 -10.82 34.30
C MET A 1 4.23 -10.42 32.86
N ALA A 2 3.81 -9.19 32.48
CA ALA A 2 3.97 -8.72 31.12
C ALA A 2 5.47 -8.51 30.82
N GLU A 3 5.89 -8.90 29.62
CA GLU A 3 7.30 -8.93 29.25
C GLU A 3 7.72 -7.66 28.47
N TYR A 4 6.77 -7.00 27.82
CA TYR A 4 7.00 -5.86 26.92
C TYR A 4 6.03 -4.71 27.21
N ASP A 5 6.47 -3.49 26.95
CA ASP A 5 5.59 -2.32 27.00
C ASP A 5 4.63 -2.32 25.81
N TYR A 6 5.14 -2.66 24.62
CA TYR A 6 4.34 -2.75 23.38
C TYR A 6 4.63 -4.05 22.63
N ILE A 7 3.58 -4.59 21.99
CA ILE A 7 3.70 -5.68 21.02
C ILE A 7 3.25 -5.14 19.68
N VAL A 8 4.12 -5.18 18.67
CA VAL A 8 3.82 -4.79 17.28
C VAL A 8 3.65 -6.05 16.46
N ILE A 9 2.51 -6.18 15.78
CA ILE A 9 2.16 -7.35 14.96
C ILE A 9 2.29 -6.98 13.48
N GLY A 10 3.25 -7.60 12.80
CA GLY A 10 3.60 -7.34 11.41
C GLY A 10 4.78 -6.37 11.29
N ALA A 11 5.88 -6.83 10.69
CA ALA A 11 7.05 -6.03 10.37
C ALA A 11 6.98 -5.46 8.93
N GLY A 12 5.79 -4.97 8.55
CA GLY A 12 5.55 -4.31 7.26
C GLY A 12 5.95 -2.84 7.25
N SER A 13 5.41 -2.08 6.29
CA SER A 13 5.74 -0.67 6.05
C SER A 13 5.52 0.22 7.28
N ALA A 14 4.43 0.05 8.02
CA ALA A 14 4.19 0.82 9.26
C ALA A 14 4.85 0.17 10.48
N GLY A 15 4.79 -1.16 10.63
CA GLY A 15 5.30 -1.83 11.83
C GLY A 15 6.80 -1.67 12.04
N CYS A 16 7.61 -1.66 10.98
CA CYS A 16 9.05 -1.35 11.06
C CYS A 16 9.30 0.07 11.58
N VAL A 17 8.50 1.04 11.16
CA VAL A 17 8.58 2.43 11.61
C VAL A 17 8.19 2.54 13.09
N VAL A 18 7.05 1.97 13.47
CA VAL A 18 6.56 1.99 14.86
C VAL A 18 7.59 1.37 15.81
N ALA A 19 8.12 0.19 15.48
CA ALA A 19 9.14 -0.48 16.28
C ALA A 19 10.40 0.36 16.43
N ASN A 20 10.87 1.01 15.34
CA ASN A 20 12.01 1.92 15.38
C ASN A 20 11.75 3.07 16.34
N ARG A 21 10.63 3.79 16.13
CA ARG A 21 10.33 5.03 16.86
C ARG A 21 10.02 4.81 18.34
N LEU A 22 9.37 3.70 18.69
CA LEU A 22 9.07 3.40 20.10
C LEU A 22 10.31 3.01 20.89
N THR A 23 11.32 2.42 20.26
CA THR A 23 12.56 1.98 20.94
C THR A 23 13.68 3.02 20.97
N GLU A 24 13.46 4.23 20.40
CA GLU A 24 14.47 5.31 20.34
C GLU A 24 14.98 5.78 21.71
N ASP A 25 14.15 5.70 22.74
CA ASP A 25 14.48 6.14 24.11
C ASP A 25 15.41 5.18 24.86
N GLY A 26 15.70 4.00 24.32
CA GLY A 26 16.51 2.94 24.92
C GLY A 26 15.88 2.29 26.16
N LYS A 27 14.62 2.57 26.48
CA LYS A 27 13.91 2.13 27.70
C LYS A 27 12.61 1.41 27.41
N THR A 28 11.81 1.93 26.47
CA THR A 28 10.54 1.34 26.07
C THR A 28 10.79 0.01 25.39
N THR A 29 10.27 -1.09 25.95
CA THR A 29 10.49 -2.44 25.46
C THR A 29 9.45 -2.80 24.41
N VAL A 30 9.89 -3.29 23.25
CA VAL A 30 9.02 -3.67 22.12
C VAL A 30 9.31 -5.10 21.67
N LEU A 31 8.26 -5.89 21.54
CA LEU A 31 8.27 -7.15 20.79
C LEU A 31 7.65 -6.90 19.40
N LEU A 32 8.41 -7.18 18.34
CA LEU A 32 7.94 -7.16 16.96
C LEU A 32 7.78 -8.60 16.46
N LEU A 33 6.56 -8.98 16.10
CA LEU A 33 6.21 -10.31 15.58
C LEU A 33 5.96 -10.23 14.07
N GLU A 34 6.65 -11.07 13.29
CA GLU A 34 6.50 -11.17 11.83
C GLU A 34 6.27 -12.63 11.42
N ALA A 35 5.22 -12.85 10.62
CA ALA A 35 4.87 -14.20 10.15
C ALA A 35 5.87 -14.77 9.14
N GLY A 36 6.49 -13.89 8.35
CA GLY A 36 7.53 -14.26 7.39
C GLY A 36 8.92 -14.29 8.01
N ASN A 37 9.89 -14.67 7.17
CA ASN A 37 11.31 -14.70 7.52
C ASN A 37 12.04 -13.45 6.99
N PRO A 38 13.32 -13.21 7.37
CA PRO A 38 14.13 -12.17 6.76
C PRO A 38 14.23 -12.34 5.22
N PRO A 39 14.31 -11.24 4.45
CA PRO A 39 14.40 -11.27 2.99
C PRO A 39 15.76 -11.81 2.56
N THR A 40 15.83 -13.07 2.17
CA THR A 40 17.08 -13.77 1.81
C THR A 40 17.25 -14.03 0.31
N LEU A 41 16.18 -13.89 -0.50
CA LEU A 41 16.24 -14.10 -1.94
C LEU A 41 17.04 -12.97 -2.62
N PRO A 42 17.95 -13.29 -3.57
CA PRO A 42 18.71 -12.27 -4.31
C PRO A 42 17.83 -11.22 -5.00
N GLU A 43 16.66 -11.62 -5.46
CA GLU A 43 15.67 -10.79 -6.15
C GLU A 43 15.16 -9.62 -5.30
N HIS A 44 15.24 -9.72 -3.97
CA HIS A 44 14.95 -8.57 -3.10
C HIS A 44 15.90 -7.39 -3.32
N GLN A 45 17.12 -7.64 -3.78
CA GLN A 45 18.14 -6.62 -3.96
C GLN A 45 18.14 -6.01 -5.37
N VAL A 46 17.52 -6.68 -6.36
CA VAL A 46 17.51 -6.27 -7.76
C VAL A 46 16.17 -5.59 -8.07
N PRO A 47 16.16 -4.27 -8.32
CA PRO A 47 14.90 -3.56 -8.58
C PRO A 47 14.06 -4.16 -9.70
N LEU A 48 14.67 -4.60 -10.79
CA LEU A 48 13.99 -5.21 -11.95
C LEU A 48 13.25 -6.51 -11.59
N ASP A 49 13.71 -7.22 -10.58
CA ASP A 49 13.25 -8.59 -10.28
C ASP A 49 12.07 -8.67 -9.30
N TRP A 50 11.45 -7.54 -8.97
CA TRP A 50 10.38 -7.50 -7.98
C TRP A 50 9.20 -8.45 -8.26
N THR A 51 8.86 -8.68 -9.53
CA THR A 51 7.81 -9.64 -9.91
C THR A 51 8.19 -11.09 -9.68
N LYS A 52 9.49 -11.42 -9.66
CA LYS A 52 9.97 -12.78 -9.39
C LYS A 52 9.78 -13.23 -7.94
N LEU A 53 9.49 -12.27 -7.05
CA LEU A 53 9.21 -12.56 -5.64
C LEU A 53 7.79 -13.07 -5.42
N TRP A 54 6.89 -12.85 -6.38
CA TRP A 54 5.49 -13.26 -6.29
C TRP A 54 5.33 -14.78 -6.38
N GLY A 55 4.37 -15.32 -5.63
CA GLY A 55 4.11 -16.75 -5.55
C GLY A 55 5.23 -17.56 -4.89
N THR A 56 6.23 -16.88 -4.31
CA THR A 56 7.31 -17.53 -3.56
C THR A 56 7.00 -17.57 -2.05
N GLY A 57 7.90 -18.14 -1.25
CA GLY A 57 7.73 -18.22 0.21
C GLY A 57 7.68 -16.88 0.93
N VAL A 58 8.03 -15.75 0.26
CA VAL A 58 7.98 -14.38 0.80
C VAL A 58 6.72 -13.63 0.41
N ASP A 59 5.74 -14.33 -0.16
CA ASP A 59 4.45 -13.80 -0.59
C ASP A 59 3.30 -14.61 0.03
N TRP A 60 2.29 -13.93 0.56
CA TRP A 60 1.05 -14.56 1.04
C TRP A 60 0.22 -15.16 -0.10
N ALA A 61 0.39 -14.67 -1.33
CA ALA A 61 -0.26 -15.14 -2.54
C ALA A 61 -1.79 -15.20 -2.43
N TYR A 62 -2.42 -14.13 -1.97
CA TYR A 62 -3.88 -14.03 -1.90
C TYR A 62 -4.51 -13.97 -3.29
N PHE A 63 -5.78 -14.35 -3.35
CA PHE A 63 -6.66 -14.17 -4.50
C PHE A 63 -8.00 -13.60 -4.06
N THR A 64 -8.61 -12.79 -4.90
CA THR A 64 -10.03 -12.44 -4.71
C THR A 64 -10.91 -13.66 -4.91
N GLU A 65 -12.14 -13.59 -4.43
CA GLU A 65 -13.21 -14.43 -4.96
C GLU A 65 -13.52 -14.05 -6.42
N GLU A 66 -14.44 -14.75 -7.04
CA GLU A 66 -14.92 -14.37 -8.38
C GLU A 66 -15.51 -12.95 -8.35
N GLU A 67 -14.98 -12.07 -9.21
CA GLU A 67 -15.37 -10.66 -9.30
C GLU A 67 -16.40 -10.49 -10.43
N PRO A 68 -17.68 -10.24 -10.11
CA PRO A 68 -18.77 -10.36 -11.08
C PRO A 68 -18.70 -9.31 -12.20
N TYR A 69 -18.15 -8.12 -11.93
CA TYR A 69 -18.11 -7.03 -12.89
C TYR A 69 -16.90 -7.09 -13.85
N ILE A 70 -16.00 -8.06 -13.65
CA ILE A 70 -14.82 -8.32 -14.49
C ILE A 70 -14.82 -9.78 -14.98
N ASN A 71 -15.95 -10.25 -15.51
CA ASN A 71 -16.14 -11.57 -16.12
C ASN A 71 -15.91 -12.74 -15.15
N ASN A 72 -16.21 -12.58 -13.85
CA ASN A 72 -15.98 -13.55 -12.78
C ASN A 72 -14.50 -14.00 -12.65
N ARG A 73 -13.56 -13.16 -13.06
CA ARG A 73 -12.13 -13.44 -12.85
C ARG A 73 -11.76 -13.32 -11.36
N LYS A 74 -10.76 -14.08 -10.98
CA LYS A 74 -10.07 -13.93 -9.69
C LYS A 74 -8.79 -13.15 -9.92
N ILE A 75 -8.56 -12.13 -9.11
CA ILE A 75 -7.37 -11.29 -9.20
C ILE A 75 -6.35 -11.74 -8.15
N TYR A 76 -5.11 -11.89 -8.59
CA TYR A 76 -3.98 -12.18 -7.72
C TYR A 76 -3.58 -10.95 -6.92
N CYS A 77 -3.40 -11.13 -5.59
CA CYS A 77 -3.09 -10.05 -4.65
C CYS A 77 -1.81 -10.37 -3.87
N PRO A 78 -0.61 -10.10 -4.42
CA PRO A 78 0.65 -10.34 -3.72
C PRO A 78 0.75 -9.46 -2.47
N ARG A 79 1.09 -10.06 -1.33
CA ARG A 79 1.35 -9.38 -0.05
C ARG A 79 2.62 -9.93 0.56
N GLY A 80 3.57 -9.05 0.91
CA GLY A 80 4.84 -9.47 1.45
C GLY A 80 4.71 -10.22 2.77
N LYS A 81 5.38 -11.38 2.85
CA LYS A 81 5.50 -12.26 4.02
C LYS A 81 6.97 -12.35 4.41
N SER A 82 7.51 -11.24 4.86
CA SER A 82 8.90 -11.11 5.30
C SER A 82 9.10 -9.80 6.06
N LEU A 83 10.26 -9.61 6.69
CA LEU A 83 10.64 -8.31 7.23
C LEU A 83 10.57 -7.24 6.14
N GLY A 84 9.88 -6.14 6.42
CA GLY A 84 9.53 -5.08 5.48
C GLY A 84 8.15 -5.25 4.83
N GLY A 85 7.53 -6.44 4.98
CA GLY A 85 6.23 -6.74 4.39
C GLY A 85 6.22 -6.45 2.89
N THR A 86 5.15 -5.85 2.38
CA THR A 86 5.01 -5.52 0.95
C THR A 86 6.08 -4.53 0.46
N SER A 87 6.70 -3.69 1.31
CA SER A 87 7.83 -2.84 0.88
C SER A 87 9.05 -3.66 0.41
N SER A 88 9.15 -4.93 0.80
CA SER A 88 10.21 -5.84 0.37
C SER A 88 9.94 -6.52 -0.97
N ILE A 89 8.71 -6.41 -1.54
CA ILE A 89 8.32 -7.06 -2.81
C ILE A 89 7.63 -6.12 -3.81
N ASN A 90 7.46 -4.82 -3.49
CA ASN A 90 6.79 -3.83 -4.34
C ASN A 90 7.71 -3.29 -5.47
N ALA A 91 7.15 -2.45 -6.35
CA ALA A 91 7.86 -1.78 -7.44
C ALA A 91 8.61 -0.49 -6.99
N MET A 92 8.77 -0.23 -5.71
CA MET A 92 9.57 0.85 -5.10
C MET A 92 9.17 2.29 -5.44
N ILE A 93 8.07 2.53 -6.12
CA ILE A 93 7.61 3.88 -6.46
C ILE A 93 7.28 4.65 -5.17
N TYR A 94 7.82 5.87 -5.06
CA TYR A 94 7.56 6.79 -3.96
C TYR A 94 6.56 7.86 -4.37
N ILE A 95 5.33 7.71 -3.97
CA ILE A 95 4.23 8.67 -4.16
C ILE A 95 3.53 8.86 -2.82
N ARG A 96 3.28 10.11 -2.45
CA ARG A 96 2.61 10.47 -1.18
C ARG A 96 1.09 10.54 -1.31
N GLY A 97 0.58 10.65 -2.52
CA GLY A 97 -0.79 11.03 -2.80
C GLY A 97 -0.95 12.56 -2.93
N SER A 98 -2.16 12.97 -3.26
CA SER A 98 -2.53 14.39 -3.36
C SER A 98 -2.78 15.01 -1.99
N ARG A 99 -2.54 16.33 -1.86
CA ARG A 99 -2.97 17.08 -0.67
C ARG A 99 -4.47 16.94 -0.39
N HIS A 100 -5.26 16.83 -1.44
CA HIS A 100 -6.70 16.67 -1.36
C HIS A 100 -7.14 15.38 -0.67
N ASP A 101 -6.33 14.30 -0.75
CA ASP A 101 -6.63 13.04 -0.06
C ASP A 101 -6.67 13.24 1.46
N TYR A 102 -5.65 13.91 2.00
CA TYR A 102 -5.49 14.12 3.45
C TYR A 102 -6.43 15.18 3.97
N ASP A 103 -6.67 16.25 3.21
CA ASP A 103 -7.66 17.27 3.57
C ASP A 103 -9.06 16.63 3.61
N ARG A 104 -9.34 15.70 2.66
CA ARG A 104 -10.56 14.89 2.67
C ARG A 104 -10.64 13.97 3.90
N TRP A 105 -9.52 13.35 4.33
CA TRP A 105 -9.53 12.54 5.56
C TRP A 105 -9.93 13.39 6.77
N GLN A 106 -9.43 14.61 6.88
CA GLN A 106 -9.84 15.54 7.94
C GLN A 106 -11.32 15.89 7.86
N GLU A 107 -11.84 16.21 6.68
CA GLU A 107 -13.27 16.51 6.46
C GLU A 107 -14.18 15.34 6.83
N LEU A 108 -13.71 14.11 6.67
CA LEU A 108 -14.42 12.88 7.08
C LEU A 108 -14.41 12.65 8.60
N GLY A 109 -14.03 13.63 9.40
CA GLY A 109 -14.09 13.59 10.85
C GLY A 109 -12.80 13.12 11.52
N ASN A 110 -11.64 13.23 10.85
CA ASN A 110 -10.35 12.83 11.39
C ASN A 110 -9.45 14.07 11.64
N PRO A 111 -9.65 14.82 12.74
CA PRO A 111 -8.84 15.98 13.04
C PRO A 111 -7.35 15.61 13.19
N GLY A 112 -6.48 16.47 12.64
CA GLY A 112 -5.05 16.23 12.64
C GLY A 112 -4.55 15.35 11.49
N TRP A 113 -5.39 15.00 10.51
CA TRP A 113 -5.01 14.22 9.33
C TRP A 113 -5.06 15.00 8.02
N SER A 114 -5.15 16.35 8.05
CA SER A 114 -4.99 17.18 6.84
C SER A 114 -3.57 17.08 6.28
N TYR A 115 -3.38 17.48 5.02
CA TYR A 115 -2.06 17.51 4.39
C TYR A 115 -1.02 18.27 5.22
N GLN A 116 -1.39 19.45 5.74
CA GLN A 116 -0.51 20.24 6.59
C GLN A 116 -0.07 19.47 7.86
N ASN A 117 -0.94 18.64 8.42
CA ASN A 117 -0.65 17.86 9.62
C ASN A 117 0.22 16.62 9.34
N VAL A 118 0.11 16.03 8.13
CA VAL A 118 0.85 14.80 7.80
C VAL A 118 2.16 15.05 7.05
N LEU A 119 2.32 16.18 6.36
CA LEU A 119 3.55 16.55 5.65
C LEU A 119 4.82 16.46 6.53
N PRO A 120 4.82 16.91 7.79
CA PRO A 120 5.99 16.74 8.67
C PRO A 120 6.43 15.29 8.85
N TYR A 121 5.51 14.32 8.85
CA TYR A 121 5.81 12.90 8.98
C TYR A 121 6.37 12.28 7.70
N PHE A 122 5.92 12.74 6.52
CA PHE A 122 6.58 12.39 5.27
C PHE A 122 8.03 12.89 5.26
N LYS A 123 8.26 14.14 5.62
CA LYS A 123 9.60 14.74 5.70
C LYS A 123 10.48 14.05 6.75
N LYS A 124 9.92 13.62 7.89
CA LYS A 124 10.63 12.91 8.97
C LYS A 124 11.16 11.54 8.51
N SER A 125 10.42 10.85 7.66
CA SER A 125 10.82 9.54 7.15
C SER A 125 11.81 9.60 5.99
N GLU A 126 11.81 10.68 5.20
CA GLU A 126 12.46 10.80 3.90
C GLU A 126 13.89 11.31 3.99
N ASN A 127 14.78 10.67 3.21
CA ASN A 127 16.11 11.16 2.85
C ASN A 127 16.15 11.36 1.34
N GLN A 128 15.71 12.58 0.90
CA GLN A 128 15.60 12.95 -0.49
C GLN A 128 16.98 13.26 -1.08
N GLN A 129 17.32 12.66 -2.24
CA GLN A 129 18.64 12.86 -2.86
C GLN A 129 18.92 14.32 -3.27
N HIS A 130 17.86 15.10 -3.55
CA HIS A 130 17.99 16.53 -3.89
C HIS A 130 18.07 17.45 -2.67
N GLY A 131 18.03 16.88 -1.46
CA GLY A 131 18.10 17.65 -0.22
C GLY A 131 16.73 18.09 0.30
N ALA A 132 16.77 18.85 1.39
CA ALA A 132 15.56 19.36 2.05
C ALA A 132 14.93 20.52 1.28
N SER A 133 13.59 20.58 1.31
CA SER A 133 12.81 21.67 0.73
C SER A 133 11.56 21.96 1.58
N GLU A 134 10.66 22.79 1.07
CA GLU A 134 9.33 22.98 1.65
C GLU A 134 8.60 21.62 1.75
N PHE A 135 8.70 20.79 0.72
CA PHE A 135 8.00 19.52 0.63
C PHE A 135 8.82 18.31 1.07
N HIS A 136 10.15 18.37 1.07
CA HIS A 136 11.04 17.24 1.28
C HIS A 136 11.90 17.31 2.53
N GLY A 137 12.17 16.13 3.13
CA GLY A 137 13.17 15.90 4.16
C GLY A 137 14.46 15.32 3.58
N ALA A 138 15.61 15.56 4.26
CA ALA A 138 16.91 15.02 3.86
C ALA A 138 17.62 14.22 4.96
N ASP A 139 17.04 14.20 6.17
CA ASP A 139 17.65 13.57 7.35
C ASP A 139 16.90 12.30 7.79
N GLY A 140 15.89 11.88 7.03
CA GLY A 140 15.10 10.68 7.31
C GLY A 140 15.86 9.39 7.00
N LEU A 141 15.26 8.28 7.37
CA LEU A 141 15.90 6.97 7.21
C LEU A 141 15.65 6.33 5.83
N LEU A 142 14.56 6.69 5.16
CA LEU A 142 14.17 6.12 3.88
C LEU A 142 14.80 6.91 2.73
N SER A 143 15.70 6.29 1.98
CA SER A 143 16.28 6.89 0.76
C SER A 143 15.21 7.01 -0.32
N VAL A 144 15.08 8.19 -0.90
CA VAL A 144 14.22 8.52 -2.05
C VAL A 144 15.08 9.15 -3.14
N THR A 145 15.13 8.50 -4.30
CA THR A 145 16.05 8.86 -5.38
C THR A 145 15.33 8.88 -6.73
N ASP A 146 15.90 9.58 -7.68
CA ASP A 146 15.53 9.43 -9.08
C ASP A 146 15.93 8.04 -9.61
N PRO A 147 15.30 7.55 -10.70
CA PRO A 147 15.73 6.36 -11.38
C PRO A 147 17.18 6.52 -11.89
N LEU A 148 18.02 5.48 -11.70
CA LEU A 148 19.45 5.58 -12.06
C LEU A 148 19.70 5.52 -13.57
N ALA A 149 18.90 4.76 -14.31
CA ALA A 149 19.10 4.55 -15.74
C ALA A 149 17.75 4.30 -16.43
N PRO A 150 16.87 5.32 -16.53
CA PRO A 150 15.61 5.18 -17.24
C PRO A 150 15.86 4.88 -18.73
N GLU A 151 15.01 4.04 -19.29
CA GLU A 151 15.08 3.66 -20.70
C GLU A 151 14.53 4.78 -21.60
N ALA A 152 14.94 4.81 -22.87
CA ALA A 152 14.58 5.90 -23.80
C ALA A 152 13.07 6.07 -23.97
N THR A 153 12.29 4.98 -24.01
CA THR A 153 10.82 5.04 -24.15
C THR A 153 10.14 5.74 -22.98
N SER A 154 10.73 5.73 -21.79
CA SER A 154 10.24 6.47 -20.62
C SER A 154 10.33 7.99 -20.83
N TYR A 155 11.42 8.46 -21.43
CA TYR A 155 11.55 9.87 -21.81
C TYR A 155 10.62 10.24 -22.98
N ARG A 156 10.41 9.31 -23.94
CA ARG A 156 9.45 9.53 -25.05
C ARG A 156 8.02 9.64 -24.54
N PHE A 157 7.66 8.92 -23.48
CA PHE A 157 6.35 9.06 -22.85
C PHE A 157 6.14 10.46 -22.27
N ILE A 158 7.13 11.00 -21.57
CA ILE A 158 7.09 12.36 -21.02
C ILE A 158 7.05 13.40 -22.15
N GLU A 159 7.88 13.26 -23.18
CA GLU A 159 7.89 14.14 -24.35
C GLU A 159 6.54 14.14 -25.08
N ALA A 160 5.93 12.96 -25.25
CA ALA A 160 4.60 12.81 -25.80
C ALA A 160 3.54 13.56 -24.99
N ALA A 161 3.58 13.41 -23.68
CA ALA A 161 2.65 14.09 -22.77
C ALA A 161 2.79 15.63 -22.89
N VAL A 162 4.01 16.15 -22.89
CA VAL A 162 4.26 17.59 -23.05
C VAL A 162 3.81 18.08 -24.42
N THR A 163 4.03 17.30 -25.48
CA THR A 163 3.58 17.64 -26.85
C THR A 163 2.05 17.72 -26.94
N LEU A 164 1.35 16.92 -26.16
CA LEU A 164 -0.13 16.91 -26.08
C LEU A 164 -0.68 17.99 -25.12
N GLY A 165 0.20 18.79 -24.51
CA GLY A 165 -0.19 19.92 -23.64
C GLY A 165 -0.29 19.60 -22.17
N TYR A 166 0.11 18.41 -21.71
CA TYR A 166 0.26 18.12 -20.29
C TYR A 166 1.54 18.81 -19.75
N GLU A 167 1.51 19.22 -18.50
CA GLU A 167 2.66 19.87 -17.88
C GLU A 167 3.79 18.85 -17.60
N LEU A 168 5.04 19.30 -17.76
CA LEU A 168 6.19 18.57 -17.24
C LEU A 168 6.21 18.71 -15.71
N ASN A 169 6.18 17.59 -15.02
CA ASN A 169 6.28 17.57 -13.57
C ASN A 169 7.51 16.75 -13.13
N PRO A 170 8.59 17.40 -12.67
CA PRO A 170 9.78 16.70 -12.20
C PRO A 170 9.62 16.12 -10.79
N ASP A 171 8.52 16.44 -10.08
CA ASP A 171 8.32 16.05 -8.69
C ASP A 171 6.83 15.92 -8.35
N PHE A 172 6.32 14.69 -8.44
CA PHE A 172 4.93 14.36 -8.07
C PHE A 172 4.61 14.52 -6.58
N ASN A 173 5.63 14.69 -5.74
CA ASN A 173 5.51 14.86 -4.29
C ASN A 173 5.72 16.32 -3.84
N GLY A 174 5.82 17.24 -4.82
CA GLY A 174 6.06 18.66 -4.63
C GLY A 174 4.79 19.50 -4.49
N VAL A 175 4.78 20.66 -5.18
CA VAL A 175 3.70 21.63 -5.10
C VAL A 175 2.39 21.13 -5.70
N GLN A 176 2.47 20.33 -6.75
CA GLN A 176 1.33 19.70 -7.44
C GLN A 176 1.67 18.27 -7.84
N GLN A 177 0.66 17.45 -8.02
CA GLN A 177 0.83 16.05 -8.44
C GLN A 177 0.59 15.86 -9.94
N GLU A 178 -0.23 16.71 -10.57
CA GLU A 178 -0.57 16.67 -12.00
C GLU A 178 0.67 16.88 -12.88
N GLY A 179 0.65 16.26 -14.06
CA GLY A 179 1.70 16.36 -15.06
C GLY A 179 2.45 15.05 -15.31
N ALA A 180 3.41 15.07 -16.23
CA ALA A 180 4.22 13.93 -16.65
C ALA A 180 5.67 14.03 -16.18
N GLY A 181 6.24 12.94 -15.68
CA GLY A 181 7.61 12.91 -15.17
C GLY A 181 8.10 11.50 -14.88
N LEU A 182 9.34 11.39 -14.42
CA LEU A 182 9.87 10.14 -13.88
C LEU A 182 9.42 9.95 -12.44
N TYR A 183 9.17 8.70 -12.06
CA TYR A 183 8.89 8.36 -10.67
C TYR A 183 10.15 8.38 -9.81
N GLN A 184 10.04 8.98 -8.63
CA GLN A 184 11.04 8.79 -7.57
C GLN A 184 10.85 7.41 -6.92
N LEU A 185 11.97 6.82 -6.49
CA LEU A 185 12.02 5.43 -6.05
C LEU A 185 12.64 5.29 -4.66
N THR A 186 12.18 4.29 -3.90
CA THR A 186 12.81 3.87 -2.64
C THR A 186 13.98 2.92 -2.93
N ILE A 187 15.05 3.50 -3.48
CA ILE A 187 16.29 2.80 -3.86
C ILE A 187 17.48 3.47 -3.16
N LYS A 188 18.44 2.68 -2.74
CA LYS A 188 19.73 3.11 -2.20
C LYS A 188 20.84 2.27 -2.80
N ASP A 189 21.87 2.93 -3.33
CA ASP A 189 23.04 2.26 -3.95
C ASP A 189 22.64 1.22 -5.01
N GLY A 190 21.63 1.54 -5.84
CA GLY A 190 21.11 0.66 -6.90
C GLY A 190 20.28 -0.53 -6.42
N LYS A 191 19.94 -0.59 -5.14
CA LYS A 191 19.19 -1.69 -4.52
C LYS A 191 17.89 -1.17 -3.89
N ARG A 192 16.88 -2.04 -3.79
CA ARG A 192 15.66 -1.78 -3.00
C ARG A 192 16.01 -1.30 -1.59
N HIS A 193 15.41 -0.21 -1.17
CA HIS A 193 15.49 0.29 0.20
C HIS A 193 14.13 0.14 0.89
N SER A 194 13.80 -1.10 1.29
CA SER A 194 12.55 -1.43 1.98
C SER A 194 12.50 -0.80 3.37
N THR A 195 11.31 -0.78 4.00
CA THR A 195 11.18 -0.32 5.39
C THR A 195 11.97 -1.16 6.39
N ALA A 196 12.17 -2.45 6.13
CA ALA A 196 13.09 -3.25 6.94
C ALA A 196 14.53 -2.73 6.81
N ALA A 197 15.01 -2.46 5.60
CA ALA A 197 16.36 -1.95 5.37
C ALA A 197 16.55 -0.55 5.96
N ALA A 198 15.53 0.31 5.87
CA ALA A 198 15.60 1.69 6.35
C ALA A 198 15.42 1.82 7.86
N PHE A 199 14.42 1.14 8.44
CA PHE A 199 13.99 1.40 9.82
C PHE A 199 14.32 0.26 10.79
N LEU A 200 14.37 -1.00 10.35
CA LEU A 200 14.50 -2.14 11.27
C LEU A 200 15.93 -2.68 11.37
N VAL A 201 16.57 -2.95 10.22
CA VAL A 201 17.93 -3.53 10.21
C VAL A 201 18.94 -2.69 11.01
N PRO A 202 18.94 -1.34 10.94
CA PRO A 202 19.89 -0.52 11.70
C PRO A 202 19.72 -0.56 13.21
N ILE A 203 18.63 -1.12 13.72
CA ILE A 203 18.28 -1.11 15.15
C ILE A 203 18.13 -2.52 15.76
N LEU A 204 18.45 -3.57 15.02
CA LEU A 204 18.30 -4.96 15.51
C LEU A 204 19.10 -5.23 16.79
N ASP A 205 20.20 -4.49 17.03
CA ASP A 205 21.05 -4.62 18.21
C ASP A 205 20.55 -3.79 19.42
N ARG A 206 19.43 -3.07 19.30
CA ARG A 206 18.86 -2.33 20.46
C ARG A 206 18.40 -3.31 21.54
N PRO A 207 18.87 -3.16 22.81
CA PRO A 207 18.54 -4.11 23.87
C PRO A 207 17.06 -4.12 24.28
N ASN A 208 16.34 -3.06 23.94
CA ASN A 208 14.90 -2.89 24.23
C ASN A 208 14.00 -3.26 23.03
N LEU A 209 14.55 -3.88 21.97
CA LEU A 209 13.81 -4.42 20.82
C LEU A 209 14.03 -5.93 20.73
N THR A 210 12.94 -6.69 20.69
CA THR A 210 12.95 -8.11 20.34
C THR A 210 12.21 -8.28 19.02
N VAL A 211 12.83 -8.95 18.05
CA VAL A 211 12.21 -9.27 16.75
C VAL A 211 12.12 -10.79 16.63
N THR A 212 10.90 -11.30 16.44
CA THR A 212 10.65 -12.72 16.20
C THR A 212 10.02 -12.92 14.84
N THR A 213 10.76 -13.57 13.95
CA THR A 213 10.31 -13.92 12.59
C THR A 213 9.76 -15.35 12.54
N GLY A 214 8.99 -15.72 11.50
CA GLY A 214 8.29 -17.00 11.45
C GLY A 214 7.22 -17.14 12.54
N ALA A 215 6.78 -16.03 13.12
CA ALA A 215 5.82 -15.97 14.22
C ALA A 215 4.45 -15.50 13.70
N LEU A 216 3.56 -16.42 13.43
CA LEU A 216 2.19 -16.15 13.00
C LEU A 216 1.31 -15.85 14.22
N VAL A 217 0.90 -14.61 14.42
CA VAL A 217 -0.07 -14.27 15.46
C VAL A 217 -1.44 -14.85 15.09
N THR A 218 -2.02 -15.60 16.01
CA THR A 218 -3.26 -16.35 15.80
C THR A 218 -4.48 -15.68 16.40
N ARG A 219 -4.29 -14.96 17.52
CA ARG A 219 -5.35 -14.16 18.17
C ARG A 219 -4.79 -13.19 19.19
N LEU A 220 -5.58 -12.18 19.51
CA LEU A 220 -5.40 -11.28 20.63
C LEU A 220 -5.94 -11.93 21.92
N LEU A 221 -5.34 -11.59 23.06
CA LEU A 221 -5.77 -12.06 24.38
C LEU A 221 -6.43 -10.90 25.14
N PHE A 222 -7.57 -11.16 25.78
CA PHE A 222 -8.37 -10.15 26.45
C PHE A 222 -8.63 -10.47 27.92
N GLU A 223 -8.73 -9.42 28.72
CA GLU A 223 -9.39 -9.42 30.04
C GLU A 223 -10.55 -8.42 29.97
N GLY A 224 -11.79 -8.94 29.87
CA GLY A 224 -12.94 -8.13 29.47
C GLY A 224 -12.76 -7.60 28.03
N THR A 225 -12.74 -6.26 27.88
CA THR A 225 -12.45 -5.59 26.62
C THR A 225 -11.02 -5.04 26.54
N ARG A 226 -10.18 -5.25 27.55
CA ARG A 226 -8.79 -4.84 27.55
C ARG A 226 -7.92 -5.91 26.89
N THR A 227 -7.15 -5.51 25.90
CA THR A 227 -6.12 -6.36 25.28
C THR A 227 -4.95 -6.49 26.26
N ILE A 228 -4.59 -7.73 26.61
CA ILE A 228 -3.52 -8.03 27.57
C ILE A 228 -2.32 -8.73 26.94
N GLY A 229 -2.41 -9.12 25.67
CA GLY A 229 -1.33 -9.82 24.98
C GLY A 229 -1.79 -10.47 23.68
N VAL A 230 -0.96 -11.40 23.18
CA VAL A 230 -1.18 -12.12 21.93
C VAL A 230 -0.83 -13.58 22.06
N GLU A 231 -1.46 -14.42 21.25
CA GLU A 231 -1.09 -15.80 20.99
C GLU A 231 -0.51 -15.91 19.58
N TYR A 232 0.60 -16.61 19.43
CA TYR A 232 1.24 -16.81 18.13
C TYR A 232 1.82 -18.21 18.00
N LEU A 233 1.86 -18.69 16.76
CA LEU A 233 2.52 -19.93 16.36
C LEU A 233 3.94 -19.64 15.91
N HIS A 234 4.93 -20.27 16.55
CA HIS A 234 6.35 -20.15 16.18
C HIS A 234 6.99 -21.53 16.31
N GLU A 235 7.71 -21.96 15.27
CA GLU A 235 8.37 -23.29 15.20
C GLU A 235 7.45 -24.46 15.56
N GLY A 236 6.19 -24.40 15.13
CA GLY A 236 5.18 -25.43 15.40
C GLY A 236 4.61 -25.44 16.82
N THR A 237 5.00 -24.50 17.67
CA THR A 237 4.54 -24.35 19.06
C THR A 237 3.73 -23.09 19.24
N ILE A 238 2.65 -23.17 20.02
CA ILE A 238 1.84 -22.03 20.42
C ILE A 238 2.48 -21.35 21.61
N HIS A 239 2.70 -20.03 21.48
CA HIS A 239 3.23 -19.16 22.51
C HIS A 239 2.21 -18.10 22.89
N GLN A 240 2.26 -17.63 24.14
CA GLN A 240 1.51 -16.47 24.59
C GLN A 240 2.48 -15.48 25.21
N THR A 241 2.31 -14.21 24.90
CA THR A 241 3.08 -13.11 25.48
C THR A 241 2.14 -11.98 25.87
N PHE A 242 2.51 -11.24 26.93
CA PHE A 242 1.66 -10.24 27.55
C PHE A 242 2.26 -8.85 27.41
N VAL A 243 1.40 -7.85 27.39
CA VAL A 243 1.77 -6.44 27.17
C VAL A 243 1.41 -5.58 28.39
N ASN A 244 2.28 -4.62 28.71
CA ASN A 244 2.04 -3.65 29.79
C ASN A 244 1.12 -2.51 29.35
N GLN A 245 1.25 -2.03 28.09
CA GLN A 245 0.55 -0.86 27.58
C GLN A 245 -0.41 -1.21 26.44
N GLU A 246 0.09 -1.37 25.20
CA GLU A 246 -0.76 -1.58 24.04
C GLU A 246 -0.20 -2.66 23.10
N VAL A 247 -1.11 -3.34 22.40
CA VAL A 247 -0.85 -4.12 21.18
C VAL A 247 -1.10 -3.23 19.98
N ILE A 248 -0.17 -3.23 19.03
CA ILE A 248 -0.22 -2.43 17.81
C ILE A 248 -0.30 -3.36 16.62
N LEU A 249 -1.44 -3.36 15.94
CA LEU A 249 -1.73 -4.22 14.80
C LEU A 249 -1.29 -3.52 13.52
N SER A 250 -0.27 -4.08 12.84
CA SER A 250 0.34 -3.55 11.61
C SER A 250 0.48 -4.65 10.55
N ALA A 251 -0.50 -5.57 10.49
CA ALA A 251 -0.46 -6.74 9.62
C ALA A 251 -0.96 -6.46 8.18
N GLY A 252 -1.33 -5.20 7.89
CA GLY A 252 -1.79 -4.76 6.57
C GLY A 252 -3.29 -4.95 6.32
N ALA A 253 -3.77 -4.45 5.18
CA ALA A 253 -5.20 -4.31 4.89
C ALA A 253 -5.99 -5.63 4.83
N PHE A 254 -5.33 -6.79 4.70
CA PHE A 254 -6.00 -8.09 4.74
C PHE A 254 -5.89 -8.77 6.09
N ASP A 255 -4.72 -8.77 6.71
CA ASP A 255 -4.49 -9.56 7.92
C ASP A 255 -4.81 -8.79 9.22
N SER A 256 -4.80 -7.45 9.23
CA SER A 256 -5.24 -6.67 10.39
C SER A 256 -6.72 -6.89 10.69
N PRO A 257 -7.66 -6.71 9.75
CA PRO A 257 -9.06 -7.04 10.01
C PRO A 257 -9.29 -8.54 10.24
N LYS A 258 -8.53 -9.44 9.57
CA LYS A 258 -8.56 -10.88 9.83
C LYS A 258 -8.28 -11.18 11.30
N LEU A 259 -7.21 -10.62 11.83
CA LEU A 259 -6.81 -10.86 13.22
C LEU A 259 -7.81 -10.27 14.21
N LEU A 260 -8.41 -9.10 13.94
CA LEU A 260 -9.51 -8.56 14.73
C LEU A 260 -10.69 -9.53 14.77
N MET A 261 -11.13 -10.04 13.61
CA MET A 261 -12.25 -10.98 13.52
C MET A 261 -11.95 -12.33 14.21
N LEU A 262 -10.77 -12.91 14.01
CA LEU A 262 -10.34 -14.13 14.70
C LEU A 262 -10.30 -13.97 16.23
N SER A 263 -10.15 -12.72 16.69
CA SER A 263 -10.10 -12.36 18.11
C SER A 263 -11.47 -11.92 18.67
N GLY A 264 -12.54 -12.05 17.91
CA GLY A 264 -13.89 -11.73 18.36
C GLY A 264 -14.32 -10.26 18.18
N ILE A 265 -13.59 -9.47 17.36
CA ILE A 265 -13.91 -8.07 17.05
C ILE A 265 -14.34 -7.99 15.58
N GLY A 266 -15.60 -7.71 15.32
CA GLY A 266 -16.17 -7.66 13.97
C GLY A 266 -17.68 -7.83 13.98
N ASN A 267 -18.28 -8.12 12.83
CA ASN A 267 -19.71 -8.38 12.71
C ASN A 267 -20.13 -9.59 13.56
N ALA A 268 -20.92 -9.38 14.59
CA ALA A 268 -21.28 -10.39 15.59
C ALA A 268 -22.00 -11.60 14.99
N GLU A 269 -22.86 -11.42 13.98
CA GLU A 269 -23.57 -12.52 13.33
C GLU A 269 -22.60 -13.42 12.57
N HIS A 270 -21.71 -12.84 11.78
CA HIS A 270 -20.67 -13.56 11.05
C HIS A 270 -19.75 -14.32 12.00
N LEU A 271 -19.25 -13.69 13.06
CA LEU A 271 -18.37 -14.33 14.04
C LEU A 271 -19.03 -15.54 14.71
N ARG A 272 -20.28 -15.38 15.16
CA ARG A 272 -21.07 -16.50 15.75
C ARG A 272 -21.28 -17.65 14.78
N SER A 273 -21.50 -17.35 13.48
CA SER A 273 -21.65 -18.38 12.45
C SER A 273 -20.41 -19.28 12.29
N LEU A 274 -19.24 -18.73 12.62
CA LEU A 274 -17.95 -19.44 12.61
C LEU A 274 -17.57 -20.02 13.99
N GLY A 275 -18.43 -19.87 15.01
CA GLY A 275 -18.15 -20.33 16.37
C GLY A 275 -17.13 -19.48 17.13
N ILE A 276 -16.88 -18.26 16.68
CA ILE A 276 -15.97 -17.31 17.34
C ILE A 276 -16.75 -16.51 18.40
N PRO A 277 -16.32 -16.52 19.68
CA PRO A 277 -16.91 -15.70 20.72
C PRO A 277 -16.76 -14.20 20.40
N VAL A 278 -17.84 -13.45 20.52
CA VAL A 278 -17.84 -12.00 20.26
C VAL A 278 -17.33 -11.26 21.48
N VAL A 279 -16.26 -10.48 21.30
CA VAL A 279 -15.73 -9.52 22.29
C VAL A 279 -16.37 -8.16 22.08
N VAL A 280 -16.35 -7.67 20.84
CA VAL A 280 -16.99 -6.40 20.45
C VAL A 280 -17.67 -6.57 19.10
N ASP A 281 -18.97 -6.19 19.04
CA ASP A 281 -19.69 -6.08 17.76
C ASP A 281 -19.27 -4.78 17.06
N LEU A 282 -18.40 -4.92 16.05
CA LEU A 282 -17.81 -3.82 15.29
C LEU A 282 -17.93 -4.12 13.79
N PRO A 283 -19.09 -3.93 13.18
CA PRO A 283 -19.40 -4.40 11.83
C PRO A 283 -18.54 -3.78 10.72
N GLY A 284 -17.91 -2.63 10.97
CA GLY A 284 -16.99 -1.99 10.02
C GLY A 284 -15.72 -2.76 9.74
N VAL A 285 -15.33 -3.72 10.61
CA VAL A 285 -14.13 -4.55 10.40
C VAL A 285 -14.27 -5.37 9.11
N GLY A 286 -13.32 -5.17 8.21
CA GLY A 286 -13.29 -5.81 6.90
C GLY A 286 -14.13 -5.11 5.83
N GLN A 287 -14.87 -4.06 6.17
CA GLN A 287 -15.66 -3.27 5.20
C GLN A 287 -14.81 -2.16 4.57
N ASN A 288 -15.37 -1.44 3.58
CA ASN A 288 -14.73 -0.29 2.92
C ASN A 288 -13.41 -0.64 2.21
N LEU A 289 -13.20 -1.88 1.81
CA LEU A 289 -12.01 -2.29 1.07
C LEU A 289 -11.95 -1.52 -0.26
N GLN A 290 -10.81 -0.90 -0.54
CA GLN A 290 -10.52 -0.14 -1.74
C GLN A 290 -9.18 -0.60 -2.31
N ASP A 291 -9.05 -0.58 -3.62
CA ASP A 291 -7.79 -0.85 -4.31
C ASP A 291 -7.79 -0.12 -5.65
N HIS A 292 -6.62 0.12 -6.19
CA HIS A 292 -6.44 0.70 -7.52
C HIS A 292 -6.53 -0.38 -8.60
N LEU A 293 -7.28 -0.09 -9.65
CA LEU A 293 -7.45 -0.94 -10.82
C LEU A 293 -6.85 -0.27 -12.05
N ASN A 294 -6.13 -1.02 -12.87
CA ASN A 294 -5.51 -0.53 -14.09
C ASN A 294 -5.89 -1.36 -15.34
N VAL A 295 -5.59 -0.79 -16.51
CA VAL A 295 -5.65 -1.45 -17.80
C VAL A 295 -4.46 -1.01 -18.65
N ALA A 296 -3.92 -1.93 -19.46
CA ALA A 296 -2.72 -1.69 -20.26
C ALA A 296 -3.03 -1.38 -21.73
N VAL A 297 -2.16 -0.55 -22.34
CA VAL A 297 -1.97 -0.47 -23.79
C VAL A 297 -0.50 -0.74 -24.07
N ALA A 298 -0.20 -1.62 -25.04
CA ALA A 298 1.16 -2.04 -25.33
C ALA A 298 1.46 -2.06 -26.83
N HIS A 299 2.70 -1.73 -27.15
CA HIS A 299 3.24 -1.75 -28.52
C HIS A 299 4.54 -2.57 -28.58
N GLN A 300 4.70 -3.37 -29.63
CA GLN A 300 6.04 -3.83 -30.01
C GLN A 300 6.92 -2.63 -30.36
N ALA A 301 8.18 -2.72 -30.03
CA ALA A 301 9.17 -1.72 -30.40
C ALA A 301 9.85 -2.11 -31.71
N THR A 302 10.13 -1.11 -32.56
CA THR A 302 10.92 -1.27 -33.81
C THR A 302 12.43 -1.29 -33.55
N GLN A 303 12.82 -0.94 -32.31
CA GLN A 303 14.21 -0.91 -31.84
C GLN A 303 14.36 -1.82 -30.60
N ASP A 304 15.58 -2.09 -30.22
CA ASP A 304 15.87 -2.81 -28.97
C ASP A 304 15.53 -1.91 -27.77
N VAL A 305 14.67 -2.41 -26.90
CA VAL A 305 14.18 -1.75 -25.69
C VAL A 305 14.38 -2.73 -24.53
N GLN A 306 15.28 -2.41 -23.63
CA GLN A 306 15.66 -3.27 -22.51
C GLN A 306 15.74 -2.46 -21.21
N PRO A 307 14.97 -2.85 -20.16
CA PRO A 307 15.11 -2.21 -18.85
C PRO A 307 16.46 -2.50 -18.22
N ALA A 308 17.08 -1.50 -17.60
CA ALA A 308 18.28 -1.68 -16.80
C ALA A 308 17.99 -2.55 -15.56
N PRO A 309 18.99 -3.27 -14.99
CA PRO A 309 18.79 -4.02 -13.75
C PRO A 309 18.32 -3.16 -12.56
N THR A 310 18.57 -1.86 -12.61
CA THR A 310 18.11 -0.87 -11.62
C THR A 310 16.75 -0.28 -11.93
N SER A 311 16.13 -0.66 -13.05
CA SER A 311 14.76 -0.27 -13.40
C SER A 311 13.74 -0.95 -12.51
N ASN A 312 12.72 -0.22 -12.15
CA ASN A 312 11.53 -0.77 -11.49
C ASN A 312 10.42 -1.14 -12.48
N ILE A 313 10.71 -1.13 -13.78
CA ILE A 313 9.79 -1.33 -14.92
C ILE A 313 8.89 -0.10 -15.16
N ALA A 314 8.20 0.39 -14.16
CA ALA A 314 7.30 1.55 -14.25
C ALA A 314 8.08 2.85 -13.99
N GLU A 315 8.82 3.35 -14.98
CA GLU A 315 9.80 4.43 -14.82
C GLU A 315 9.21 5.82 -14.95
N ALA A 316 8.26 6.01 -15.88
CA ALA A 316 7.60 7.29 -16.13
C ALA A 316 6.12 7.24 -15.77
N GLY A 317 5.57 8.39 -15.40
CA GLY A 317 4.19 8.57 -15.03
C GLY A 317 3.55 9.83 -15.57
N LEU A 318 2.23 9.84 -15.51
CA LEU A 318 1.40 11.00 -15.74
C LEU A 318 0.26 10.95 -14.73
N PHE A 319 0.00 12.07 -14.06
CA PHE A 319 -1.20 12.26 -13.25
C PHE A 319 -2.07 13.33 -13.90
N LEU A 320 -3.36 13.07 -14.00
CA LEU A 320 -4.34 14.03 -14.51
C LEU A 320 -5.73 13.79 -13.92
N HIS A 321 -6.59 14.78 -14.03
CA HIS A 321 -8.03 14.64 -13.84
C HIS A 321 -8.71 14.61 -15.21
N THR A 322 -9.56 13.63 -15.47
CA THR A 322 -10.19 13.41 -16.77
C THR A 322 -11.06 14.60 -17.26
N GLU A 323 -11.59 15.40 -16.32
CA GLU A 323 -12.33 16.62 -16.62
C GLU A 323 -11.44 17.87 -16.62
N GLY A 324 -10.12 17.75 -16.53
CA GLY A 324 -9.19 18.88 -16.50
C GLY A 324 -9.27 19.75 -15.26
N ARG A 325 -9.77 19.23 -14.14
CA ARG A 325 -9.88 19.94 -12.87
C ARG A 325 -8.54 19.92 -12.13
N LEU A 326 -8.15 21.04 -11.54
CA LEU A 326 -6.93 21.18 -10.72
C LEU A 326 -7.24 21.46 -9.23
N ASP A 327 -8.53 21.59 -8.89
CA ASP A 327 -9.01 21.85 -7.53
C ASP A 327 -9.39 20.60 -6.75
N VAL A 328 -9.16 19.44 -7.33
CA VAL A 328 -9.37 18.10 -6.76
C VAL A 328 -8.19 17.19 -7.06
N ALA A 329 -8.10 16.04 -6.41
CA ALA A 329 -7.06 15.07 -6.71
C ALA A 329 -7.18 14.54 -8.13
N PRO A 330 -6.06 14.22 -8.82
CA PRO A 330 -6.06 13.45 -10.07
C PRO A 330 -6.89 12.18 -9.94
N ASP A 331 -7.67 11.84 -10.97
CA ASP A 331 -8.48 10.63 -11.00
C ASP A 331 -7.87 9.50 -11.84
N LEU A 332 -6.80 9.81 -12.59
CA LEU A 332 -5.97 8.84 -13.31
C LEU A 332 -4.48 9.01 -13.00
N GLN A 333 -3.83 7.86 -12.79
CA GLN A 333 -2.37 7.71 -12.76
C GLN A 333 -1.97 6.80 -13.92
N PHE A 334 -0.88 7.13 -14.61
CA PHE A 334 -0.31 6.29 -15.66
C PHE A 334 1.06 5.78 -15.25
N PHE A 335 1.32 4.52 -15.55
CA PHE A 335 2.63 3.92 -15.42
C PHE A 335 3.11 3.55 -16.81
N SER A 336 4.30 4.00 -17.20
CA SER A 336 4.91 3.66 -18.48
C SER A 336 6.30 3.08 -18.28
N GLY A 337 6.64 2.07 -19.09
CA GLY A 337 7.94 1.44 -19.00
C GLY A 337 8.29 0.54 -20.18
N PRO A 338 9.56 0.10 -20.23
CA PRO A 338 10.19 -0.56 -21.37
C PRO A 338 9.92 -2.07 -21.43
N VAL A 339 8.68 -2.49 -21.23
CA VAL A 339 8.28 -3.90 -21.28
C VAL A 339 6.87 -4.05 -21.86
N LEU A 340 6.59 -5.19 -22.47
CA LEU A 340 5.23 -5.56 -22.88
C LEU A 340 4.40 -6.02 -21.67
N TRP A 341 4.01 -5.06 -20.84
CA TRP A 341 3.16 -5.34 -19.69
C TRP A 341 1.71 -5.44 -20.11
N THR A 342 1.22 -6.67 -20.28
CA THR A 342 -0.14 -6.95 -20.76
C THR A 342 -0.73 -8.16 -20.06
N HIS A 343 -2.06 -8.29 -20.14
CA HIS A 343 -2.73 -9.54 -19.77
C HIS A 343 -2.20 -10.72 -20.61
N PRO A 344 -2.06 -11.94 -20.06
CA PRO A 344 -1.50 -13.10 -20.77
C PRO A 344 -2.14 -13.41 -22.10
N ALA A 345 -3.43 -13.11 -22.29
CA ALA A 345 -4.13 -13.29 -23.58
C ALA A 345 -3.54 -12.44 -24.72
N TYR A 346 -2.84 -11.36 -24.39
CA TYR A 346 -2.23 -10.42 -25.33
C TYR A 346 -0.70 -10.46 -25.31
N ALA A 347 -0.11 -11.42 -24.58
CA ALA A 347 1.34 -11.55 -24.50
C ALA A 347 1.99 -11.74 -25.86
N ARG A 348 3.10 -11.05 -26.10
CA ARG A 348 3.94 -11.18 -27.29
C ARG A 348 5.40 -11.28 -26.85
N GLU A 349 6.21 -11.94 -27.69
CA GLU A 349 7.66 -11.98 -27.51
C GLU A 349 8.32 -10.80 -28.22
N GLY A 350 9.50 -10.40 -27.75
CA GLY A 350 10.31 -9.36 -28.36
C GLY A 350 10.31 -8.05 -27.57
N PRO A 351 11.07 -7.05 -28.06
CA PRO A 351 11.14 -5.75 -27.42
C PRO A 351 9.82 -4.99 -27.54
N GLY A 352 9.50 -4.22 -26.51
CA GLY A 352 8.29 -3.42 -26.53
C GLY A 352 8.17 -2.53 -25.30
N PHE A 353 7.12 -1.72 -25.32
CA PHE A 353 6.79 -0.80 -24.23
C PHE A 353 5.29 -0.81 -23.99
N ALA A 354 4.93 -0.47 -22.79
CA ALA A 354 3.53 -0.36 -22.40
C ALA A 354 3.30 0.83 -21.48
N ALA A 355 2.06 1.30 -21.46
CA ALA A 355 1.57 2.12 -20.37
C ALA A 355 0.27 1.54 -19.83
N THR A 356 0.02 1.75 -18.54
CA THR A 356 -1.24 1.41 -17.90
C THR A 356 -1.92 2.66 -17.39
N ALA A 357 -3.24 2.74 -17.54
CA ALA A 357 -4.07 3.76 -16.89
C ALA A 357 -4.69 3.16 -15.64
N CYS A 358 -4.54 3.83 -14.52
CA CYS A 358 -4.98 3.42 -13.20
C CYS A 358 -5.96 4.43 -12.62
N VAL A 359 -7.13 3.99 -12.17
CA VAL A 359 -8.10 4.83 -11.45
C VAL A 359 -7.60 5.05 -10.03
N THR A 360 -7.33 6.31 -9.66
CA THR A 360 -6.75 6.66 -8.36
C THR A 360 -7.79 6.90 -7.27
N ASN A 361 -9.00 7.28 -7.63
CA ASN A 361 -10.12 7.52 -6.71
C ASN A 361 -11.31 6.63 -7.10
N PRO A 362 -11.23 5.30 -6.91
CA PRO A 362 -12.31 4.40 -7.26
C PRO A 362 -13.55 4.65 -6.39
N GLU A 363 -14.74 4.56 -6.99
CA GLU A 363 -16.01 4.59 -6.27
C GLU A 363 -16.43 3.20 -5.81
N SER A 364 -15.98 2.16 -6.50
CA SER A 364 -16.23 0.76 -6.14
C SER A 364 -15.72 0.47 -4.73
N ARG A 365 -16.51 -0.28 -3.95
CA ARG A 365 -16.16 -0.66 -2.57
C ARG A 365 -16.30 -2.15 -2.39
N GLY A 366 -15.25 -2.74 -1.84
CA GLY A 366 -15.19 -4.14 -1.49
C GLY A 366 -15.29 -4.38 0.01
N HIS A 367 -15.13 -5.63 0.36
CA HIS A 367 -15.05 -6.09 1.74
C HIS A 367 -14.25 -7.39 1.83
N LEU A 368 -13.83 -7.71 3.03
CA LEU A 368 -13.29 -9.02 3.35
C LEU A 368 -13.98 -9.61 4.59
N THR A 369 -14.02 -10.94 4.63
CA THR A 369 -14.57 -11.70 5.75
C THR A 369 -13.70 -12.93 6.04
N LEU A 370 -13.90 -13.56 7.20
CA LEU A 370 -13.26 -14.83 7.49
C LEU A 370 -13.88 -15.97 6.65
N ARG A 371 -13.05 -16.88 6.18
CA ARG A 371 -13.49 -18.15 5.59
C ARG A 371 -13.82 -19.19 6.66
N SER A 372 -13.07 -19.16 7.76
CA SER A 372 -13.23 -20.06 8.91
C SER A 372 -12.60 -19.44 10.16
N ALA A 373 -12.69 -20.13 11.30
CA ALA A 373 -11.99 -19.74 12.54
C ALA A 373 -10.50 -20.15 12.58
N LEU A 374 -9.96 -20.73 11.51
CA LEU A 374 -8.56 -21.18 11.46
C LEU A 374 -7.63 -20.03 11.03
N PRO A 375 -6.59 -19.70 11.81
CA PRO A 375 -5.72 -18.54 11.53
C PRO A 375 -4.95 -18.62 10.21
N HIS A 376 -4.68 -19.82 9.70
CA HIS A 376 -3.94 -20.02 8.44
C HIS A 376 -4.83 -20.07 7.20
N ASP A 377 -6.15 -20.13 7.36
CA ASP A 377 -7.05 -20.05 6.21
C ASP A 377 -7.02 -18.63 5.62
N PRO A 378 -7.00 -18.51 4.27
CA PRO A 378 -7.06 -17.20 3.63
C PRO A 378 -8.42 -16.54 3.87
N VAL A 379 -8.43 -15.22 3.95
CA VAL A 379 -9.66 -14.42 3.99
C VAL A 379 -10.44 -14.53 2.68
N VAL A 380 -11.74 -14.32 2.73
CA VAL A 380 -12.62 -14.12 1.58
C VAL A 380 -12.49 -12.67 1.16
N ILE A 381 -11.94 -12.39 -0.01
CA ILE A 381 -11.69 -11.03 -0.52
C ILE A 381 -12.65 -10.76 -1.69
N ARG A 382 -13.43 -9.72 -1.60
CA ARG A 382 -14.30 -9.20 -2.66
C ARG A 382 -14.01 -7.72 -2.85
N MET A 383 -13.38 -7.39 -3.96
CA MET A 383 -13.01 -6.01 -4.29
C MET A 383 -14.18 -5.24 -4.91
N ASN A 384 -15.09 -5.96 -5.57
CA ASN A 384 -16.16 -5.40 -6.38
C ASN A 384 -15.62 -4.44 -7.46
N TYR A 385 -14.50 -4.80 -8.07
CA TYR A 385 -13.88 -4.01 -9.15
C TYR A 385 -14.88 -3.70 -10.26
N LEU A 386 -14.92 -2.44 -10.71
CA LEU A 386 -15.86 -1.95 -11.74
C LEU A 386 -17.36 -2.09 -11.37
N GLN A 387 -17.69 -2.14 -10.07
CA GLN A 387 -19.08 -2.01 -9.62
C GLN A 387 -19.65 -0.64 -9.98
N SER A 388 -18.83 0.42 -9.86
CA SER A 388 -19.19 1.75 -10.34
C SER A 388 -18.86 1.89 -11.83
N GLU A 389 -19.83 2.36 -12.59
CA GLU A 389 -19.67 2.70 -14.00
C GLU A 389 -18.64 3.84 -14.21
N SER A 390 -18.56 4.77 -13.27
CA SER A 390 -17.57 5.86 -13.27
C SER A 390 -16.14 5.33 -13.37
N ASP A 391 -15.82 4.26 -12.63
CA ASP A 391 -14.48 3.66 -12.64
C ASP A 391 -14.15 3.06 -14.02
N LEU A 392 -15.14 2.42 -14.68
CA LEU A 392 -14.98 1.88 -16.03
C LEU A 392 -14.75 2.98 -17.05
N GLN A 393 -15.54 4.05 -17.02
CA GLN A 393 -15.43 5.15 -17.98
C GLN A 393 -14.10 5.91 -17.86
N LYS A 394 -13.55 6.05 -16.65
CA LYS A 394 -12.19 6.57 -16.44
C LYS A 394 -11.13 5.69 -17.11
N LEU A 395 -11.24 4.36 -17.03
CA LEU A 395 -10.32 3.45 -17.73
C LEU A 395 -10.45 3.52 -19.24
N VAL A 396 -11.68 3.66 -19.79
CA VAL A 396 -11.90 3.91 -21.23
C VAL A 396 -11.20 5.18 -21.67
N ALA A 397 -11.36 6.27 -20.92
CA ALA A 397 -10.65 7.53 -21.18
C ALA A 397 -9.12 7.34 -21.10
N GLY A 398 -8.65 6.59 -20.11
CA GLY A 398 -7.24 6.26 -19.91
C GLY A 398 -6.62 5.54 -21.12
N ILE A 399 -7.29 4.52 -21.70
CA ILE A 399 -6.83 3.84 -22.93
C ILE A 399 -6.70 4.84 -24.08
N LYS A 400 -7.71 5.70 -24.27
CA LYS A 400 -7.72 6.71 -25.35
C LYS A 400 -6.54 7.68 -25.19
N ILE A 401 -6.24 8.10 -23.96
CA ILE A 401 -5.10 8.98 -23.67
C ILE A 401 -3.77 8.28 -23.96
N ILE A 402 -3.57 7.02 -23.51
CA ILE A 402 -2.34 6.27 -23.80
C ILE A 402 -2.14 6.13 -25.32
N ARG A 403 -3.18 5.84 -26.07
CA ARG A 403 -3.12 5.78 -27.55
C ARG A 403 -2.68 7.11 -28.14
N GLN A 404 -3.21 8.25 -27.66
CA GLN A 404 -2.77 9.57 -28.13
C GLN A 404 -1.29 9.80 -27.83
N LEU A 405 -0.81 9.43 -26.62
CA LEU A 405 0.60 9.51 -26.23
C LEU A 405 1.48 8.66 -27.16
N PHE A 406 1.14 7.40 -27.37
CA PHE A 406 1.94 6.49 -28.18
C PHE A 406 1.86 6.78 -29.70
N HIS A 407 0.80 7.45 -30.18
CA HIS A 407 0.71 7.90 -31.56
C HIS A 407 1.31 9.29 -31.82
N SER A 408 1.83 9.96 -30.78
CA SER A 408 2.58 11.22 -30.97
C SER A 408 3.89 10.99 -31.73
N THR A 409 4.43 12.05 -32.32
CA THR A 409 5.71 12.01 -33.04
C THR A 409 6.90 11.63 -32.17
N ALA A 410 6.78 11.75 -30.86
CA ALA A 410 7.83 11.31 -29.91
C ALA A 410 8.13 9.82 -29.99
N PHE A 411 7.16 9.00 -30.40
CA PHE A 411 7.30 7.55 -30.51
C PHE A 411 7.54 7.04 -31.95
N ASP A 412 7.63 7.90 -32.97
CA ASP A 412 7.74 7.47 -34.38
C ASP A 412 8.91 6.50 -34.63
N ASP A 413 10.04 6.69 -33.93
CA ASP A 413 11.22 5.84 -34.04
C ASP A 413 11.10 4.50 -33.28
N PHE A 414 10.15 4.39 -32.35
CA PHE A 414 9.98 3.21 -31.46
C PHE A 414 8.71 2.42 -31.74
N ARG A 415 7.66 3.08 -32.24
CA ARG A 415 6.32 2.51 -32.33
C ARG A 415 6.21 1.44 -33.42
N GLY A 416 6.02 0.20 -33.01
CA GLY A 416 5.57 -0.91 -33.85
C GLY A 416 4.07 -1.15 -33.73
N GLU A 417 3.66 -2.40 -33.88
CA GLU A 417 2.25 -2.83 -33.80
C GLU A 417 1.70 -2.64 -32.37
N GLU A 418 0.45 -2.13 -32.24
CA GLU A 418 -0.29 -2.17 -31.00
C GLU A 418 -0.75 -3.60 -30.72
N THR A 419 -0.21 -4.21 -29.66
CA THR A 419 -0.46 -5.61 -29.32
C THR A 419 -1.60 -5.79 -28.33
N ALA A 420 -1.89 -4.75 -27.53
CA ALA A 420 -2.98 -4.73 -26.57
C ALA A 420 -3.54 -3.29 -26.46
N PRO A 421 -4.85 -3.11 -26.58
CA PRO A 421 -5.92 -4.08 -26.92
C PRO A 421 -5.92 -4.60 -28.37
N SER A 422 -5.21 -4.05 -29.30
CA SER A 422 -5.23 -4.09 -30.75
C SER A 422 -5.91 -2.85 -31.33
N ILE A 423 -5.34 -2.35 -32.42
CA ILE A 423 -5.77 -1.11 -33.05
C ILE A 423 -7.23 -1.16 -33.53
N ASP A 424 -7.76 -2.37 -33.80
CA ASP A 424 -9.14 -2.58 -34.27
C ASP A 424 -10.18 -2.41 -33.14
N VAL A 425 -9.80 -2.43 -31.90
CA VAL A 425 -10.68 -2.22 -30.73
C VAL A 425 -10.87 -0.73 -30.52
N THR A 426 -11.86 -0.11 -31.15
CA THR A 426 -12.03 1.35 -31.22
C THR A 426 -13.30 1.88 -30.58
N SER A 427 -14.42 1.12 -30.58
CA SER A 427 -15.66 1.60 -29.95
C SER A 427 -15.56 1.53 -28.42
N ASP A 428 -16.33 2.36 -27.73
CA ASP A 428 -16.33 2.38 -26.27
C ASP A 428 -16.80 1.04 -25.70
N GLU A 429 -17.80 0.40 -26.30
CA GLU A 429 -18.27 -0.93 -25.91
C GLU A 429 -17.18 -2.01 -26.07
N ALA A 430 -16.36 -1.92 -27.13
CA ALA A 430 -15.25 -2.85 -27.34
C ALA A 430 -14.12 -2.60 -26.33
N LEU A 431 -13.84 -1.34 -25.98
CA LEU A 431 -12.89 -0.98 -24.93
C LEU A 431 -13.37 -1.44 -23.53
N GLU A 432 -14.66 -1.27 -23.23
CA GLU A 432 -15.25 -1.77 -21.99
C GLU A 432 -15.12 -3.30 -21.88
N ALA A 433 -15.40 -4.03 -22.96
CA ALA A 433 -15.23 -5.49 -22.99
C ALA A 433 -13.76 -5.88 -22.75
N TYR A 434 -12.81 -5.19 -23.39
CA TYR A 434 -11.38 -5.37 -23.18
C TYR A 434 -10.98 -5.09 -21.73
N ILE A 435 -11.46 -3.99 -21.13
CA ILE A 435 -11.18 -3.65 -19.73
C ILE A 435 -11.67 -4.76 -18.81
N ARG A 436 -12.93 -5.21 -18.96
CA ARG A 436 -13.49 -6.26 -18.09
C ARG A 436 -12.72 -7.58 -18.20
N GLU A 437 -12.14 -7.86 -19.35
CA GLU A 437 -11.33 -9.06 -19.56
C GLU A 437 -9.90 -8.95 -19.05
N THR A 438 -9.29 -7.75 -19.11
CA THR A 438 -7.83 -7.61 -18.95
C THR A 438 -7.39 -6.74 -17.80
N CYS A 439 -8.29 -5.93 -17.20
CA CYS A 439 -7.91 -5.09 -16.06
C CYS A 439 -7.32 -5.91 -14.93
N ASP A 440 -6.38 -5.33 -14.20
CA ASP A 440 -5.71 -5.96 -13.08
C ASP A 440 -5.52 -4.97 -11.92
N ALA A 441 -5.28 -5.48 -10.73
CA ALA A 441 -4.99 -4.66 -9.57
C ALA A 441 -3.62 -3.98 -9.68
N VAL A 442 -3.45 -2.86 -8.97
CA VAL A 442 -2.13 -2.27 -8.70
C VAL A 442 -1.66 -2.65 -7.30
N TRP A 443 -2.44 -3.49 -6.61
CA TRP A 443 -2.13 -4.11 -5.31
C TRP A 443 -1.93 -3.10 -4.16
N HIS A 444 -2.81 -2.12 -4.11
CA HIS A 444 -2.85 -1.07 -3.09
C HIS A 444 -4.05 -1.21 -2.14
N PRO A 445 -4.38 -2.40 -1.57
CA PRO A 445 -5.56 -2.55 -0.73
C PRO A 445 -5.47 -1.71 0.53
N VAL A 446 -6.57 -1.00 0.86
CA VAL A 446 -6.71 -0.12 2.03
C VAL A 446 -8.13 -0.15 2.60
N GLY A 447 -8.33 0.47 3.75
CA GLY A 447 -9.64 0.91 4.22
C GLY A 447 -10.42 -0.08 5.10
N THR A 448 -9.93 -1.28 5.30
CA THR A 448 -10.63 -2.39 5.99
C THR A 448 -10.71 -2.29 7.51
N CYS A 449 -10.01 -1.33 8.11
CA CYS A 449 -10.13 -0.90 9.51
C CYS A 449 -10.26 0.62 9.56
N LYS A 450 -11.16 1.17 8.75
CA LYS A 450 -11.33 2.60 8.48
C LYS A 450 -11.30 3.44 9.76
N MET A 451 -10.45 4.50 9.77
CA MET A 451 -10.52 5.53 10.80
C MET A 451 -11.69 6.49 10.54
N GLY A 452 -12.30 6.98 11.58
CA GLY A 452 -13.41 7.91 11.49
C GLY A 452 -14.19 8.04 12.77
N THR A 453 -15.34 8.72 12.67
CA THR A 453 -16.29 8.96 13.78
C THR A 453 -17.69 8.47 13.46
N ASP A 454 -17.91 7.88 12.29
CA ASP A 454 -19.19 7.30 11.89
C ASP A 454 -19.37 5.85 12.41
N ALA A 455 -20.57 5.30 12.22
CA ALA A 455 -20.92 3.97 12.72
C ALA A 455 -20.12 2.81 12.10
N ASP A 456 -19.53 3.02 10.90
CA ASP A 456 -18.73 2.03 10.21
C ASP A 456 -17.23 2.19 10.48
N SER A 457 -16.85 3.11 11.37
CA SER A 457 -15.45 3.32 11.73
C SER A 457 -14.96 2.24 12.68
N VAL A 458 -13.76 1.73 12.42
CA VAL A 458 -13.11 0.68 13.24
C VAL A 458 -12.17 1.28 14.26
N VAL A 459 -11.48 2.36 13.88
CA VAL A 459 -10.57 3.08 14.78
C VAL A 459 -10.92 4.57 14.83
N ASP A 460 -10.60 5.19 15.95
CA ASP A 460 -10.71 6.63 16.11
C ASP A 460 -9.55 7.38 15.42
N PRO A 461 -9.56 8.73 15.37
CA PRO A 461 -8.48 9.51 14.77
C PRO A 461 -7.10 9.34 15.46
N GLU A 462 -7.06 8.77 16.66
CA GLU A 462 -5.82 8.37 17.35
C GLU A 462 -5.46 6.90 17.09
N LEU A 463 -6.18 6.24 16.17
CA LEU A 463 -5.99 4.85 15.72
C LEU A 463 -6.31 3.78 16.76
N ARG A 464 -7.05 4.11 17.84
CA ARG A 464 -7.52 3.16 18.85
C ARG A 464 -8.75 2.42 18.35
N VAL A 465 -8.80 1.12 18.54
CA VAL A 465 -9.94 0.29 18.15
C VAL A 465 -11.15 0.61 19.05
N TYR A 466 -12.30 0.92 18.44
CA TYR A 466 -13.51 1.22 19.19
C TYR A 466 -13.97 0.04 20.03
N GLY A 467 -14.36 0.33 21.29
CA GLY A 467 -14.86 -0.64 22.25
C GLY A 467 -13.80 -1.55 22.87
N VAL A 468 -12.51 -1.33 22.56
CA VAL A 468 -11.39 -2.12 23.07
C VAL A 468 -10.33 -1.19 23.68
N GLU A 469 -9.80 -1.57 24.84
CA GLU A 469 -8.68 -0.88 25.46
C GLU A 469 -7.34 -1.54 25.12
N GLY A 470 -6.27 -0.73 24.99
CA GLY A 470 -4.92 -1.24 24.76
C GLY A 470 -4.67 -1.85 23.39
N LEU A 471 -5.43 -1.43 22.36
CA LEU A 471 -5.30 -1.91 20.98
C LEU A 471 -5.39 -0.76 19.98
N ARG A 472 -4.43 -0.70 19.05
CA ARG A 472 -4.46 0.19 17.88
C ARG A 472 -4.25 -0.60 16.59
N VAL A 473 -4.77 -0.04 15.49
CA VAL A 473 -4.41 -0.47 14.13
C VAL A 473 -3.58 0.61 13.48
N VAL A 474 -2.40 0.23 12.97
CA VAL A 474 -1.42 1.16 12.39
C VAL A 474 -0.87 0.57 11.10
N ASP A 475 -1.64 0.67 10.02
CA ASP A 475 -1.25 0.30 8.66
C ASP A 475 -2.23 0.90 7.63
N ALA A 476 -2.15 0.47 6.37
CA ALA A 476 -3.00 0.99 5.30
C ALA A 476 -4.50 0.71 5.50
N SER A 477 -4.88 -0.24 6.36
CA SER A 477 -6.29 -0.55 6.63
C SER A 477 -7.06 0.61 7.26
N ILE A 478 -6.36 1.57 7.90
CA ILE A 478 -7.01 2.70 8.58
C ILE A 478 -7.48 3.79 7.62
N MET A 479 -7.02 3.82 6.38
CA MET A 479 -7.35 4.87 5.41
C MET A 479 -8.85 4.94 5.15
N PRO A 480 -9.53 6.08 5.38
CA PRO A 480 -10.97 6.21 5.09
C PRO A 480 -11.23 6.15 3.58
N THR A 481 -10.36 6.79 2.81
CA THR A 481 -10.30 6.72 1.35
C THR A 481 -8.87 6.41 0.91
N ILE A 482 -8.73 5.69 -0.18
CA ILE A 482 -7.42 5.41 -0.78
C ILE A 482 -6.77 6.73 -1.24
N THR A 483 -5.45 6.83 -1.12
CA THR A 483 -4.68 8.00 -1.57
C THR A 483 -4.40 7.94 -3.07
N THR A 484 -4.29 9.08 -3.72
CA THR A 484 -4.02 9.22 -5.15
C THR A 484 -2.60 8.77 -5.49
N GLY A 485 -2.44 7.47 -5.80
CA GLY A 485 -1.17 6.84 -6.14
C GLY A 485 -0.74 5.72 -5.20
N ASN A 486 0.54 5.37 -5.24
CA ASN A 486 1.08 4.23 -4.51
C ASN A 486 0.99 4.41 -2.99
N THR A 487 0.59 3.37 -2.26
CA THR A 487 0.21 3.47 -0.84
C THR A 487 1.33 3.21 0.16
N ASN A 488 2.57 2.93 -0.30
CA ASN A 488 3.67 2.60 0.62
C ASN A 488 4.14 3.82 1.44
N ALA A 489 4.39 4.97 0.81
CA ALA A 489 4.80 6.19 1.51
C ALA A 489 3.70 6.69 2.49
N PRO A 490 2.40 6.72 2.12
CA PRO A 490 1.33 6.98 3.07
C PRO A 490 1.31 6.02 4.28
N THR A 491 1.57 4.73 4.07
CA THR A 491 1.63 3.74 5.17
C THR A 491 2.81 3.98 6.11
N ILE A 492 3.95 4.39 5.58
CA ILE A 492 5.12 4.81 6.37
C ILE A 492 4.78 6.06 7.20
N MET A 493 4.14 7.05 6.59
CA MET A 493 3.67 8.27 7.26
C MET A 493 2.70 7.94 8.41
N ILE A 494 1.77 7.01 8.19
CA ILE A 494 0.86 6.51 9.24
C ILE A 494 1.66 5.93 10.40
N GLY A 495 2.70 5.14 10.13
CA GLY A 495 3.59 4.59 11.16
C GLY A 495 4.33 5.68 11.97
N GLU A 496 4.87 6.71 11.30
CA GLU A 496 5.55 7.85 11.95
C GLU A 496 4.60 8.63 12.86
N LYS A 497 3.41 8.96 12.36
CA LYS A 497 2.39 9.68 13.12
C LYS A 497 1.86 8.86 14.29
N ALA A 498 1.58 7.58 14.07
CA ALA A 498 1.10 6.68 15.11
C ALA A 498 2.11 6.55 16.26
N ALA A 499 3.40 6.47 15.97
CA ALA A 499 4.43 6.41 17.00
C ALA A 499 4.40 7.64 17.92
N ASP A 500 4.18 8.83 17.37
CA ASP A 500 4.05 10.06 18.18
C ASP A 500 2.75 10.06 19.00
N LEU A 501 1.62 9.60 18.43
CA LEU A 501 0.34 9.45 19.14
C LEU A 501 0.45 8.47 20.31
N ILE A 502 1.13 7.33 20.12
CA ILE A 502 1.37 6.31 21.15
C ILE A 502 2.24 6.86 22.28
N LYS A 503 3.34 7.52 21.93
CA LYS A 503 4.24 8.14 22.92
C LYS A 503 3.52 9.19 23.77
N ALA A 504 2.68 10.04 23.16
CA ALA A 504 1.89 11.05 23.86
C ALA A 504 0.89 10.41 24.84
N ALA A 505 0.16 9.36 24.44
CA ALA A 505 -0.78 8.64 25.30
C ALA A 505 -0.07 7.99 26.50
N GLY A 506 1.10 7.36 26.28
CA GLY A 506 1.90 6.76 27.35
C GLY A 506 2.40 7.77 28.39
N GLN A 507 2.70 9.01 27.99
CA GLN A 507 3.09 10.09 28.92
C GLN A 507 1.91 10.54 29.80
N VAL A 508 0.73 10.70 29.23
CA VAL A 508 -0.50 11.07 29.96
C VAL A 508 -0.85 10.00 31.00
N SER A 509 -0.77 8.72 30.63
CA SER A 509 -1.05 7.61 31.55
C SER A 509 -0.07 7.57 32.75
N LYS A 510 1.22 7.80 32.51
CA LYS A 510 2.25 7.87 33.58
C LYS A 510 2.00 9.05 34.50
N GLN A 511 1.61 10.21 33.99
CA GLN A 511 1.34 11.40 34.81
C GLN A 511 0.07 11.23 35.65
N ALA A 512 -0.97 10.61 35.12
CA ALA A 512 -2.18 10.29 35.88
C ALA A 512 -1.90 9.30 37.02
N ALA A 513 -1.07 8.28 36.79
CA ALA A 513 -0.67 7.34 37.84
C ALA A 513 0.12 8.00 38.96
N LEU A 514 1.00 8.97 38.65
CA LEU A 514 1.78 9.72 39.66
C LEU A 514 0.93 10.70 40.47
N THR A 515 -0.19 11.19 39.93
CA THR A 515 -1.10 12.11 40.65
C THR A 515 -2.13 11.37 41.49
N SER A 516 -2.32 10.07 41.31
CA SER A 516 -3.23 9.21 42.06
C SER A 516 -2.56 8.38 43.17
N ALA A 517 -1.24 8.39 43.23
CA ALA A 517 -0.40 7.77 44.29
C ALA A 517 0.02 8.80 45.32
#